data_6099ca832bcc3db2c26fceb0b50ac257
#
_entry.id   6099ca832bcc3db2c26fceb0b50ac257
#
_cell.length_a   1.000
_cell.length_b   1.000
_cell.length_c   1.000
_cell.angle_alpha   90.00
_cell.angle_beta   90.00
_cell.angle_gamma   90.00
#
_symmetry.space_group_name_H-M   'P 1'
#
loop_
_entity.id
_entity.type
_entity.pdbx_description
1 polymer ?
#
loop_
_entity_poly.entity_id
_entity_poly.type
_entity_poly.pdbx_seq_one_letter_code
_entity_poly.pdbx_strand_id
1 'polypeptide(L)'
;MTTTAVVRRLAAEEWTGYREVRLAALADAPEAFGSTLAREQAFTEDVWRTRLSARNTLVAERDGRTVGLAGIVAAGPGRAELVSMWVHPAARGLGVGDQLVRAAVERAAELDLPEVLLWVTETNAPAERLYTRHGFGRTGEVQPVDEESDRGLEFAMLRPAAG
;
A
#
# COMPACT_ATOMS: atom_id res chain seq x y z
N MET A 1 14.00 -14.04 -20.06
CA MET A 1 12.68 -14.38 -19.54
C MET A 1 12.41 -13.55 -18.28
N THR A 2 11.31 -12.82 -18.26
CA THR A 2 10.98 -11.97 -17.12
C THR A 2 10.34 -12.82 -16.03
N THR A 3 10.95 -12.85 -14.84
CA THR A 3 10.40 -13.60 -13.71
C THR A 3 9.23 -12.81 -13.10
N THR A 4 8.08 -13.47 -12.96
CA THR A 4 6.91 -12.88 -12.31
C THR A 4 7.18 -12.71 -10.81
N ALA A 5 6.79 -11.59 -10.24
CA ALA A 5 6.93 -11.39 -8.80
C ALA A 5 5.96 -12.31 -8.03
N VAL A 6 6.35 -12.68 -6.82
CA VAL A 6 5.53 -13.45 -5.90
C VAL A 6 5.12 -12.52 -4.76
N VAL A 7 3.83 -12.45 -4.48
CA VAL A 7 3.30 -11.63 -3.38
C VAL A 7 3.03 -12.53 -2.17
N ARG A 8 3.53 -12.11 -1.00
CA ARG A 8 3.31 -12.86 0.25
C ARG A 8 3.12 -11.89 1.42
N ARG A 9 2.55 -12.39 2.51
CA ARG A 9 2.42 -11.62 3.75
C ARG A 9 3.69 -11.72 4.58
N LEU A 10 4.00 -10.64 5.30
CA LEU A 10 5.10 -10.62 6.25
C LEU A 10 4.61 -11.00 7.65
N ALA A 11 5.41 -11.77 8.37
CA ALA A 11 5.22 -12.06 9.78
C ALA A 11 6.01 -11.04 10.62
N ALA A 12 5.65 -10.90 11.91
CA ALA A 12 6.29 -9.92 12.80
C ALA A 12 7.80 -10.14 12.94
N GLU A 13 8.27 -11.39 12.83
CA GLU A 13 9.70 -11.74 12.88
C GLU A 13 10.48 -11.14 11.73
N GLU A 14 9.80 -10.77 10.64
CA GLU A 14 10.43 -10.21 9.45
C GLU A 14 10.53 -8.68 9.49
N TRP A 15 10.44 -8.10 10.68
CA TRP A 15 10.40 -6.65 10.86
C TRP A 15 11.63 -5.93 10.27
N THR A 16 12.80 -6.57 10.30
CA THR A 16 14.03 -5.96 9.76
C THR A 16 13.91 -5.73 8.24
N GLY A 17 13.44 -6.74 7.52
CA GLY A 17 13.21 -6.62 6.07
C GLY A 17 12.09 -5.63 5.76
N TYR A 18 11.04 -5.62 6.56
CA TYR A 18 9.96 -4.65 6.41
C TYR A 18 10.47 -3.23 6.59
N ARG A 19 11.28 -3.00 7.64
CA ARG A 19 11.88 -1.69 7.89
C ARG A 19 12.67 -1.21 6.67
N GLU A 20 13.50 -2.08 6.11
CA GLU A 20 14.31 -1.74 4.94
C GLU A 20 13.45 -1.29 3.74
N VAL A 21 12.44 -2.09 3.38
CA VAL A 21 11.59 -1.75 2.22
C VAL A 21 10.73 -0.53 2.49
N ARG A 22 10.24 -0.38 3.72
CA ARG A 22 9.42 0.78 4.09
C ARG A 22 10.23 2.08 4.02
N LEU A 23 11.45 2.08 4.54
CA LEU A 23 12.32 3.25 4.49
C LEU A 23 12.74 3.57 3.04
N ALA A 24 12.98 2.54 2.24
CA ALA A 24 13.28 2.75 0.81
C ALA A 24 12.09 3.39 0.09
N ALA A 25 10.87 2.96 0.41
CA ALA A 25 9.66 3.53 -0.19
C ALA A 25 9.48 5.00 0.18
N LEU A 26 9.69 5.34 1.46
CA LEU A 26 9.60 6.72 1.94
C LEU A 26 10.67 7.62 1.31
N ALA A 27 11.87 7.09 1.10
CA ALA A 27 12.96 7.84 0.46
C ALA A 27 12.69 8.07 -1.03
N ASP A 28 12.10 7.07 -1.71
CA ASP A 28 11.81 7.14 -3.15
C ASP A 28 10.61 8.05 -3.46
N ALA A 29 9.55 7.94 -2.66
CA ALA A 29 8.28 8.61 -2.96
C ALA A 29 7.69 9.26 -1.69
N PRO A 30 8.36 10.25 -1.10
CA PRO A 30 7.89 10.87 0.15
C PRO A 30 6.49 11.48 0.02
N GLU A 31 6.11 11.95 -1.16
CA GLU A 31 4.81 12.55 -1.41
C GLU A 31 3.66 11.52 -1.44
N ALA A 32 3.97 10.24 -1.56
CA ALA A 32 2.96 9.18 -1.64
C ALA A 32 2.53 8.64 -0.27
N PHE A 33 3.19 9.08 0.80
CA PHE A 33 2.95 8.56 2.14
C PHE A 33 2.55 9.67 3.12
N GLY A 34 1.66 9.34 4.05
CA GLY A 34 1.25 10.25 5.12
C GLY A 34 2.23 10.33 6.28
N SER A 35 3.44 9.81 6.12
CA SER A 35 4.49 9.80 7.12
C SER A 35 5.81 10.25 6.49
N THR A 36 6.86 10.39 7.27
CA THR A 36 8.17 10.85 6.77
C THR A 36 9.26 9.83 7.05
N LEU A 37 10.31 9.86 6.23
CA LEU A 37 11.49 9.01 6.42
C LEU A 37 12.13 9.25 7.78
N ALA A 38 12.34 10.51 8.15
CA ALA A 38 12.97 10.86 9.42
C ALA A 38 12.19 10.34 10.63
N ARG A 39 10.86 10.45 10.58
CA ARG A 39 9.99 9.95 11.64
C ARG A 39 10.11 8.44 11.78
N GLU A 40 10.07 7.72 10.68
CA GLU A 40 10.07 6.25 10.73
C GLU A 40 11.45 5.66 10.98
N GLN A 41 12.52 6.36 10.61
CA GLN A 41 13.88 5.95 10.98
C GLN A 41 14.07 5.91 12.50
N ALA A 42 13.32 6.70 13.23
CA ALA A 42 13.40 6.77 14.70
C ALA A 42 12.54 5.69 15.39
N PHE A 43 11.75 4.91 14.67
CA PHE A 43 10.92 3.87 15.26
C PHE A 43 11.76 2.76 15.87
N THR A 44 11.32 2.26 17.03
CA THR A 44 11.94 1.12 17.70
C THR A 44 11.51 -0.20 17.06
N GLU A 45 12.20 -1.29 17.40
CA GLU A 45 11.81 -2.63 16.98
C GLU A 45 10.35 -2.95 17.34
N ASP A 46 9.93 -2.57 18.57
CA ASP A 46 8.55 -2.80 19.03
C ASP A 46 7.53 -2.15 18.12
N VAL A 47 7.79 -0.94 17.64
CA VAL A 47 6.89 -0.23 16.73
C VAL A 47 6.80 -1.00 15.40
N TRP A 48 7.92 -1.45 14.85
CA TRP A 48 7.93 -2.20 13.60
C TRP A 48 7.18 -3.52 13.72
N ARG A 49 7.42 -4.27 14.81
CA ARG A 49 6.72 -5.54 15.06
C ARG A 49 5.21 -5.33 15.24
N THR A 50 4.82 -4.28 15.98
CA THR A 50 3.42 -3.95 16.20
C THR A 50 2.71 -3.63 14.88
N ARG A 51 3.36 -2.89 13.99
CA ARG A 51 2.82 -2.59 12.67
C ARG A 51 2.54 -3.85 11.87
N LEU A 52 3.46 -4.80 11.86
CA LEU A 52 3.28 -6.07 11.16
C LEU A 52 2.18 -6.93 11.78
N SER A 53 2.02 -6.88 13.10
CA SER A 53 0.97 -7.62 13.81
C SER A 53 -0.40 -7.00 13.61
N ALA A 54 -0.48 -5.66 13.53
CA ALA A 54 -1.75 -4.93 13.42
C ALA A 54 -2.25 -4.82 11.99
N ARG A 55 -1.40 -5.05 10.99
CA ARG A 55 -1.71 -4.86 9.58
C ARG A 55 -1.45 -6.14 8.80
N ASN A 56 -2.19 -6.33 7.74
CA ASN A 56 -1.85 -7.35 6.76
C ASN A 56 -0.90 -6.71 5.75
N THR A 57 0.40 -6.89 5.97
CA THR A 57 1.45 -6.30 5.14
C THR A 57 1.88 -7.31 4.08
N LEU A 58 1.80 -6.88 2.83
CA LEU A 58 2.15 -7.69 1.66
C LEU A 58 3.43 -7.14 1.03
N VAL A 59 4.31 -8.04 0.59
CA VAL A 59 5.46 -7.67 -0.21
C VAL A 59 5.46 -8.46 -1.50
N ALA A 60 5.97 -7.83 -2.56
CA ALA A 60 6.23 -8.52 -3.83
C ALA A 60 7.72 -8.78 -3.91
N GLU A 61 8.08 -10.04 -4.20
CA GLU A 61 9.47 -10.46 -4.30
C GLU A 61 9.75 -10.97 -5.71
N ARG A 62 10.88 -10.59 -6.25
CA ARG A 62 11.31 -11.00 -7.59
C ARG A 62 12.82 -11.20 -7.55
N ASP A 63 13.26 -12.39 -7.98
CA ASP A 63 14.69 -12.75 -7.99
C ASP A 63 15.36 -12.53 -6.62
N GLY A 64 14.66 -12.91 -5.55
CA GLY A 64 15.16 -12.80 -4.18
C GLY A 64 15.17 -11.38 -3.60
N ARG A 65 14.59 -10.41 -4.30
CA ARG A 65 14.54 -9.00 -3.84
C ARG A 65 13.10 -8.55 -3.63
N THR A 66 12.89 -7.74 -2.61
CA THR A 66 11.60 -7.10 -2.39
C THR A 66 11.47 -5.91 -3.34
N VAL A 67 10.48 -5.97 -4.21
CA VAL A 67 10.27 -4.95 -5.26
C VAL A 67 8.94 -4.21 -5.12
N GLY A 68 8.16 -4.51 -4.09
CA GLY A 68 6.89 -3.82 -3.87
C GLY A 68 6.34 -4.05 -2.48
N LEU A 69 5.43 -3.19 -2.07
CA LEU A 69 4.86 -3.15 -0.73
C LEU A 69 3.41 -2.71 -0.80
N ALA A 70 2.57 -3.31 0.02
CA ALA A 70 1.19 -2.87 0.22
C ALA A 70 0.74 -3.31 1.62
N GLY A 71 -0.24 -2.61 2.18
CA GLY A 71 -0.80 -2.98 3.47
C GLY A 71 -2.32 -2.88 3.44
N ILE A 72 -2.97 -3.64 4.31
CA ILE A 72 -4.42 -3.60 4.48
C ILE A 72 -4.71 -3.40 5.96
N VAL A 73 -5.60 -2.46 6.26
CA VAL A 73 -6.10 -2.24 7.61
C VAL A 73 -7.63 -2.23 7.58
N ALA A 74 -8.26 -2.60 8.69
CA ALA A 74 -9.71 -2.52 8.79
C ALA A 74 -10.14 -1.05 8.85
N ALA A 75 -11.21 -0.71 8.13
CA ALA A 75 -11.67 0.67 8.01
C ALA A 75 -13.19 0.76 8.20
N GLY A 76 -13.74 -0.06 9.08
CA GLY A 76 -15.16 -0.11 9.38
C GLY A 76 -15.76 -1.47 9.03
N PRO A 77 -17.06 -1.68 9.33
CA PRO A 77 -17.71 -2.97 9.06
C PRO A 77 -17.67 -3.32 7.57
N GLY A 78 -17.12 -4.48 7.25
CA GLY A 78 -17.06 -4.99 5.88
C GLY A 78 -16.11 -4.22 4.96
N ARG A 79 -15.27 -3.33 5.49
CA ARG A 79 -14.41 -2.46 4.68
C ARG A 79 -12.98 -2.52 5.15
N ALA A 80 -12.05 -2.65 4.18
CA ALA A 80 -10.62 -2.52 4.40
C ALA A 80 -10.12 -1.23 3.74
N GLU A 81 -8.98 -0.73 4.20
CA GLU A 81 -8.27 0.33 3.51
C GLU A 81 -6.93 -0.21 3.01
N LEU A 82 -6.65 0.00 1.73
CA LEU A 82 -5.36 -0.33 1.13
C LEU A 82 -4.42 0.85 1.36
N VAL A 83 -3.31 0.58 2.02
CA VAL A 83 -2.33 1.61 2.41
C VAL A 83 -0.93 1.22 1.96
N SER A 84 -0.02 2.17 1.95
CA SER A 84 1.42 1.93 1.76
C SER A 84 1.77 1.28 0.40
N MET A 85 0.96 1.47 -0.62
CA MET A 85 1.23 0.91 -1.95
C MET A 85 2.49 1.53 -2.56
N TRP A 86 3.45 0.69 -2.91
CA TRP A 86 4.69 1.15 -3.51
C TRP A 86 5.31 0.04 -4.37
N VAL A 87 5.89 0.44 -5.51
CA VAL A 87 6.66 -0.45 -6.39
C VAL A 87 8.02 0.17 -6.59
N HIS A 88 9.07 -0.61 -6.38
CA HIS A 88 10.46 -0.17 -6.58
C HIS A 88 10.61 0.37 -8.01
N PRO A 89 11.33 1.49 -8.22
CA PRO A 89 11.50 2.07 -9.56
C PRO A 89 11.99 1.08 -10.62
N ALA A 90 12.91 0.18 -10.25
CA ALA A 90 13.45 -0.82 -11.18
C ALA A 90 12.42 -1.89 -11.61
N ALA A 91 11.29 -2.00 -10.89
CA ALA A 91 10.27 -2.99 -11.17
C ALA A 91 8.97 -2.39 -11.72
N ARG A 92 8.95 -1.08 -11.94
CA ARG A 92 7.76 -0.40 -12.50
C ARG A 92 7.54 -0.81 -13.95
N GLY A 93 6.27 -0.90 -14.37
CA GLY A 93 5.91 -1.30 -15.73
C GLY A 93 5.94 -2.81 -15.94
N LEU A 94 6.15 -3.62 -14.91
CA LEU A 94 6.24 -5.07 -14.98
C LEU A 94 5.03 -5.79 -14.36
N GLY A 95 3.97 -5.06 -14.02
CA GLY A 95 2.76 -5.65 -13.47
C GLY A 95 2.79 -5.92 -11.97
N VAL A 96 3.81 -5.46 -11.25
CA VAL A 96 3.94 -5.68 -9.81
C VAL A 96 2.81 -4.97 -9.04
N GLY A 97 2.48 -3.74 -9.43
CA GLY A 97 1.36 -3.01 -8.82
C GLY A 97 0.04 -3.75 -8.97
N ASP A 98 -0.22 -4.29 -10.15
CA ASP A 98 -1.43 -5.08 -10.40
C ASP A 98 -1.47 -6.32 -9.51
N GLN A 99 -0.34 -7.01 -9.33
CA GLN A 99 -0.26 -8.18 -8.46
C GLN A 99 -0.52 -7.83 -7.01
N LEU A 100 0.02 -6.70 -6.53
CA LEU A 100 -0.18 -6.24 -5.15
C LEU A 100 -1.65 -5.86 -4.90
N VAL A 101 -2.27 -5.12 -5.81
CA VAL A 101 -3.68 -4.74 -5.66
C VAL A 101 -4.57 -5.99 -5.64
N ARG A 102 -4.33 -6.92 -6.55
CA ARG A 102 -5.09 -8.17 -6.61
C ARG A 102 -4.97 -8.96 -5.31
N ALA A 103 -3.74 -9.13 -4.80
CA ALA A 103 -3.49 -9.84 -3.55
C ALA A 103 -4.14 -9.13 -2.36
N ALA A 104 -4.10 -7.80 -2.34
CA ALA A 104 -4.72 -7.01 -1.28
C ALA A 104 -6.24 -7.20 -1.25
N VAL A 105 -6.88 -7.14 -2.42
CA VAL A 105 -8.33 -7.35 -2.56
C VAL A 105 -8.71 -8.76 -2.12
N GLU A 106 -7.95 -9.77 -2.54
CA GLU A 106 -8.19 -11.17 -2.14
C GLU A 106 -8.05 -11.33 -0.64
N ARG A 107 -7.02 -10.74 -0.05
CA ARG A 107 -6.80 -10.82 1.40
C ARG A 107 -7.91 -10.12 2.19
N ALA A 108 -8.37 -8.98 1.72
CA ALA A 108 -9.48 -8.27 2.34
C ALA A 108 -10.74 -9.15 2.35
N ALA A 109 -11.03 -9.83 1.24
CA ALA A 109 -12.17 -10.75 1.15
C ALA A 109 -12.03 -11.91 2.15
N GLU A 110 -10.84 -12.47 2.31
CA GLU A 110 -10.59 -13.54 3.28
C GLU A 110 -10.83 -13.08 4.72
N LEU A 111 -10.68 -11.79 4.99
CA LEU A 111 -10.90 -11.19 6.30
C LEU A 111 -12.34 -10.71 6.51
N ASP A 112 -13.25 -11.06 5.59
CA ASP A 112 -14.63 -10.58 5.60
C ASP A 112 -14.74 -9.05 5.48
N LEU A 113 -13.82 -8.46 4.71
CA LEU A 113 -13.78 -7.03 4.41
C LEU A 113 -13.85 -6.86 2.89
N PRO A 114 -15.00 -7.14 2.26
CA PRO A 114 -15.09 -7.19 0.79
C PRO A 114 -14.99 -5.83 0.10
N GLU A 115 -15.28 -4.74 0.80
CA GLU A 115 -15.07 -3.40 0.25
C GLU A 115 -13.65 -2.94 0.54
N VAL A 116 -13.01 -2.28 -0.43
CA VAL A 116 -11.66 -1.77 -0.25
C VAL A 116 -11.62 -0.29 -0.61
N LEU A 117 -11.19 0.52 0.34
CA LEU A 117 -11.03 1.97 0.20
C LEU A 117 -9.54 2.29 0.06
N LEU A 118 -9.21 3.34 -0.68
CA LEU A 118 -7.85 3.89 -0.71
C LEU A 118 -7.90 5.40 -0.99
N TRP A 119 -6.76 6.04 -0.76
CA TRP A 119 -6.59 7.46 -1.03
C TRP A 119 -5.46 7.66 -2.04
N VAL A 120 -5.68 8.54 -3.01
CA VAL A 120 -4.71 8.84 -4.09
C VAL A 120 -4.48 10.34 -4.13
N THR A 121 -3.21 10.77 -4.18
CA THR A 121 -2.89 12.18 -4.35
C THR A 121 -3.34 12.65 -5.73
N GLU A 122 -3.83 13.89 -5.83
CA GLU A 122 -4.35 14.45 -7.07
C GLU A 122 -3.37 14.40 -8.24
N THR A 123 -2.07 14.43 -7.94
CA THR A 123 -1.02 14.47 -8.94
C THR A 123 -0.59 13.07 -9.41
N ASN A 124 -1.16 12.01 -8.84
CA ASN A 124 -0.73 10.63 -9.13
C ASN A 124 -1.67 9.93 -10.10
N ALA A 125 -1.72 10.40 -11.34
CA ALA A 125 -2.56 9.80 -12.37
C ALA A 125 -2.22 8.33 -12.67
N PRO A 126 -0.94 7.89 -12.68
CA PRO A 126 -0.63 6.48 -12.86
C PRO A 126 -1.26 5.57 -11.80
N ALA A 127 -1.28 6.00 -10.53
CA ALA A 127 -1.91 5.23 -9.46
C ALA A 127 -3.42 5.15 -9.67
N GLU A 128 -4.06 6.26 -10.03
CA GLU A 128 -5.50 6.24 -10.32
C GLU A 128 -5.83 5.26 -11.43
N ARG A 129 -5.04 5.23 -12.50
CA ARG A 129 -5.24 4.28 -13.61
C ARG A 129 -5.10 2.83 -13.14
N LEU A 130 -4.10 2.55 -12.30
CA LEU A 130 -3.89 1.23 -11.72
C LEU A 130 -5.14 0.78 -10.95
N TYR A 131 -5.62 1.60 -10.05
CA TYR A 131 -6.77 1.25 -9.22
C TYR A 131 -8.06 1.13 -10.05
N THR A 132 -8.25 2.01 -11.03
CA THR A 132 -9.42 1.93 -11.92
C THR A 132 -9.46 0.59 -12.65
N ARG A 133 -8.32 0.07 -13.10
CA ARG A 133 -8.26 -1.25 -13.74
C ARG A 133 -8.74 -2.39 -12.83
N HIS A 134 -8.67 -2.18 -11.52
CA HIS A 134 -9.05 -3.19 -10.53
C HIS A 134 -10.42 -2.93 -9.90
N GLY A 135 -11.24 -2.09 -10.53
CA GLY A 135 -12.61 -1.88 -10.11
C GLY A 135 -12.84 -0.79 -9.08
N PHE A 136 -11.82 0.03 -8.80
CA PHE A 136 -11.96 1.18 -7.91
C PHE A 136 -12.53 2.38 -8.67
N GLY A 137 -13.41 3.13 -8.03
CA GLY A 137 -13.96 4.37 -8.58
C GLY A 137 -13.90 5.48 -7.53
N ARG A 138 -13.83 6.73 -7.97
CA ARG A 138 -13.82 7.87 -7.06
C ARG A 138 -15.13 7.96 -6.29
N THR A 139 -15.04 8.27 -4.99
CA THR A 139 -16.24 8.41 -4.13
C THR A 139 -16.75 9.85 -4.10
N GLY A 140 -15.93 10.83 -4.48
CA GLY A 140 -16.21 12.24 -4.33
C GLY A 140 -15.57 12.86 -3.07
N GLU A 141 -15.06 12.02 -2.17
CA GLU A 141 -14.38 12.51 -0.97
C GLU A 141 -12.97 13.00 -1.33
N VAL A 142 -12.61 14.17 -0.79
CA VAL A 142 -11.31 14.81 -0.97
C VAL A 142 -10.86 15.34 0.39
N GLN A 143 -9.57 15.20 0.68
CA GLN A 143 -9.01 15.72 1.94
C GLN A 143 -7.56 16.16 1.71
N PRO A 144 -6.99 17.01 2.58
CA PRO A 144 -5.57 17.33 2.52
C PRO A 144 -4.74 16.07 2.80
N VAL A 145 -3.63 15.90 2.09
CA VAL A 145 -2.69 14.80 2.33
C VAL A 145 -2.15 14.89 3.75
N ASP A 146 -1.91 16.11 4.21
CA ASP A 146 -1.39 16.39 5.55
C ASP A 146 -2.00 17.71 6.02
N GLU A 147 -2.65 17.71 7.19
CA GLU A 147 -3.31 18.90 7.73
C GLU A 147 -2.32 20.00 8.12
N GLU A 148 -1.07 19.66 8.40
CA GLU A 148 -0.05 20.59 8.87
C GLU A 148 0.85 21.14 7.78
N SER A 149 0.77 20.60 6.56
CA SER A 149 1.63 21.02 5.45
C SER A 149 0.81 21.21 4.17
N ASP A 150 1.38 21.98 3.24
CA ASP A 150 0.76 22.25 1.93
C ASP A 150 1.20 21.19 0.91
N ARG A 151 0.91 19.91 1.21
CA ARG A 151 1.28 18.78 0.35
C ARG A 151 0.23 18.45 -0.70
N GLY A 152 -0.80 19.28 -0.82
CA GLY A 152 -1.86 19.05 -1.79
C GLY A 152 -3.02 18.23 -1.24
N LEU A 153 -3.86 17.79 -2.13
CA LEU A 153 -5.08 17.04 -1.80
C LEU A 153 -4.96 15.59 -2.25
N GLU A 154 -5.73 14.74 -1.58
CA GLU A 154 -5.92 13.36 -2.03
C GLU A 154 -7.42 13.08 -2.13
N PHE A 155 -7.78 12.16 -3.01
CA PHE A 155 -9.17 11.75 -3.19
C PHE A 155 -9.34 10.26 -2.88
N ALA A 156 -10.53 9.91 -2.41
CA ALA A 156 -10.84 8.53 -2.08
C ALA A 156 -11.32 7.76 -3.29
N MET A 157 -10.92 6.50 -3.38
CA MET A 157 -11.46 5.55 -4.34
C MET A 157 -11.94 4.32 -3.58
N LEU A 158 -13.02 3.72 -4.04
CA LEU A 158 -13.64 2.55 -3.43
C LEU A 158 -13.85 1.47 -4.47
N ARG A 159 -13.49 0.25 -4.10
CA ARG A 159 -13.89 -0.95 -4.83
C ARG A 159 -15.01 -1.59 -4.02
N PRO A 160 -16.25 -1.60 -4.56
CA PRO A 160 -17.38 -2.15 -3.80
C PRO A 160 -17.29 -3.67 -3.69
N ALA A 161 -18.02 -4.23 -2.73
CA ALA A 161 -18.14 -5.67 -2.61
C ALA A 161 -18.72 -6.24 -3.90
N ALA A 162 -18.21 -7.40 -4.34
CA ALA A 162 -18.79 -8.10 -5.48
C ALA A 162 -20.20 -8.55 -5.12
N GLY A 163 -21.14 -8.11 -5.92
CA GLY A 163 -22.56 -8.46 -5.72
C GLY A 163 -22.89 -9.88 -6.14
#